data_f1f02567a65783cdfeda8eb7057f814e
#
_entry.id   f1f02567a65783cdfeda8eb7057f814e
#
_cell.length_a   1.000
_cell.length_b   1.000
_cell.length_c   1.000
_cell.angle_alpha   90.00
_cell.angle_beta   90.00
_cell.angle_gamma   90.00
#
_symmetry.space_group_name_H-M   'P 1'
#
loop_
_entity.id
_entity.type
_entity.pdbx_description
1 polymer ?
#
loop_
_entity_poly.entity_id
_entity_poly.type
_entity_poly.pdbx_seq_one_letter_code
_entity_poly.pdbx_strand_id
1 'polypeptide(L)'
;SLQRAAYYDGMESYPASHLVKLMNPLSSDLNAMRQTLLFGGLECIAHNANRKNADLKFFEFGNCYYFREENKCPDIVPGVSSSRDPEVIQHVLDAYSEDYHLGLWVTGKRVSGSWAHPDEDSSFYELKAYVLNILTRLGMNFGALVFAPSRNDIYSKGIEIQNRGGKVL
;
A
#
# COMPACT_ATOMS: atom_id res chain seq x y z
N SER A 1 0.69 2.53 10.61
CA SER A 1 0.42 1.36 11.46
C SER A 1 1.54 0.34 11.33
N LEU A 2 1.64 -0.54 12.32
CA LEU A 2 2.65 -1.59 12.38
C LEU A 2 2.12 -2.86 11.71
N GLN A 3 3.05 -3.64 11.16
CA GLN A 3 2.77 -4.89 10.47
C GLN A 3 3.86 -5.92 10.77
N ARG A 4 3.60 -7.16 10.37
CA ARG A 4 4.51 -8.27 10.47
C ARG A 4 5.58 -8.18 9.37
N ALA A 5 6.86 -8.11 9.72
CA ALA A 5 7.96 -8.02 8.75
C ALA A 5 7.97 -9.21 7.78
N ALA A 6 7.56 -10.39 8.23
CA ALA A 6 7.51 -11.61 7.41
C ALA A 6 6.57 -11.54 6.19
N TYR A 7 5.66 -10.56 6.13
CA TYR A 7 4.84 -10.35 4.92
C TYR A 7 5.65 -9.95 3.69
N TYR A 8 6.82 -9.40 3.90
CA TYR A 8 7.70 -8.87 2.86
C TYR A 8 8.80 -9.84 2.44
N ASP A 9 8.86 -11.03 3.05
CA ASP A 9 9.88 -12.01 2.74
C ASP A 9 9.69 -12.57 1.32
N GLY A 10 10.72 -12.41 0.49
CA GLY A 10 10.72 -12.90 -0.90
C GLY A 10 9.92 -12.06 -1.89
N MET A 11 9.42 -10.89 -1.51
CA MET A 11 8.73 -9.98 -2.42
C MET A 11 9.71 -9.10 -3.20
N GLU A 12 9.50 -8.99 -4.52
CA GLU A 12 10.25 -8.09 -5.39
C GLU A 12 9.67 -6.67 -5.36
N SER A 13 8.32 -6.55 -5.37
CA SER A 13 7.63 -5.24 -5.39
C SER A 13 7.76 -4.45 -4.09
N TYR A 14 7.95 -5.15 -2.96
CA TYR A 14 8.15 -4.56 -1.63
C TYR A 14 9.32 -5.26 -0.92
N PRO A 15 10.57 -4.96 -1.28
CA PRO A 15 11.74 -5.65 -0.73
C PRO A 15 11.85 -5.48 0.78
N ALA A 16 12.19 -6.57 1.48
CA ALA A 16 12.43 -6.56 2.92
C ALA A 16 13.61 -5.65 3.35
N SER A 17 14.52 -5.32 2.41
CA SER A 17 15.61 -4.36 2.61
C SER A 17 15.12 -2.91 2.80
N HIS A 18 13.97 -2.58 2.23
CA HIS A 18 13.36 -1.24 2.37
C HIS A 18 12.45 -1.12 3.60
N LEU A 19 12.42 -2.13 4.46
CA LEU A 19 11.52 -2.19 5.60
C LEU A 19 12.06 -1.39 6.78
N VAL A 20 11.26 -0.50 7.32
CA VAL A 20 11.54 0.20 8.57
C VAL A 20 11.18 -0.71 9.74
N LYS A 21 12.19 -1.35 10.34
CA LYS A 21 12.03 -2.25 11.48
C LYS A 21 12.11 -1.50 12.80
N LEU A 22 11.28 -1.91 13.76
CA LEU A 22 11.33 -1.38 15.12
C LEU A 22 12.49 -2.01 15.89
N MET A 23 13.20 -1.20 16.66
CA MET A 23 14.29 -1.68 17.52
C MET A 23 13.77 -2.54 18.69
N ASN A 24 12.63 -2.12 19.28
CA ASN A 24 12.01 -2.81 20.41
C ASN A 24 10.52 -3.03 20.13
N PRO A 25 10.17 -4.03 19.28
CA PRO A 25 8.78 -4.29 18.97
C PRO A 25 8.02 -4.86 20.18
N LEU A 26 6.75 -4.47 20.31
CA LEU A 26 5.85 -4.98 21.35
C LEU A 26 5.52 -6.47 21.15
N SER A 27 5.58 -6.96 19.92
CA SER A 27 5.39 -8.35 19.56
C SER A 27 6.10 -8.69 18.25
N SER A 28 6.32 -9.97 17.96
CA SER A 28 6.84 -10.46 16.68
C SER A 28 5.93 -10.12 15.50
N ASP A 29 4.64 -9.91 15.77
CA ASP A 29 3.62 -9.63 14.77
C ASP A 29 3.46 -8.15 14.44
N LEU A 30 4.08 -7.27 15.23
CA LEU A 30 4.02 -5.82 15.07
C LEU A 30 5.43 -5.23 15.17
N ASN A 31 6.32 -5.71 14.30
CA ASN A 31 7.76 -5.44 14.39
C ASN A 31 8.31 -4.54 13.28
N ALA A 32 7.45 -4.10 12.33
CA ALA A 32 7.85 -3.25 11.24
C ALA A 32 6.77 -2.22 10.88
N MET A 33 7.19 -1.11 10.28
CA MET A 33 6.28 -0.16 9.66
C MET A 33 5.89 -0.64 8.26
N ARG A 34 4.63 -0.42 7.88
CA ARG A 34 4.09 -0.91 6.61
C ARG A 34 4.67 -0.20 5.41
N GLN A 35 5.07 -0.94 4.38
CA GLN A 35 5.40 -0.42 3.06
C GLN A 35 4.16 -0.28 2.15
N THR A 36 3.09 -1.00 2.45
CA THR A 36 1.85 -0.98 1.67
C THR A 36 0.63 -1.14 2.56
N LEU A 37 -0.51 -0.62 2.13
CA LEU A 37 -1.80 -0.82 2.77
C LEU A 37 -2.39 -2.22 2.51
N LEU A 38 -1.84 -2.96 1.53
CA LEU A 38 -2.39 -4.21 1.03
C LEU A 38 -2.64 -5.23 2.13
N PHE A 39 -1.63 -5.51 2.97
CA PHE A 39 -1.73 -6.58 3.97
C PHE A 39 -2.76 -6.27 5.06
N GLY A 40 -2.85 -5.01 5.51
CA GLY A 40 -3.88 -4.59 6.45
C GLY A 40 -5.30 -4.78 5.90
N GLY A 41 -5.49 -4.46 4.61
CA GLY A 41 -6.75 -4.73 3.92
C GLY A 41 -7.07 -6.20 3.79
N LEU A 42 -6.08 -7.04 3.44
CA LEU A 42 -6.25 -8.49 3.35
C LEU A 42 -6.57 -9.13 4.72
N GLU A 43 -5.93 -8.68 5.80
CA GLU A 43 -6.26 -9.10 7.17
C GLU A 43 -7.70 -8.75 7.53
N CYS A 44 -8.14 -7.54 7.17
CA CYS A 44 -9.52 -7.12 7.37
C CYS A 44 -10.52 -7.99 6.60
N ILE A 45 -10.22 -8.33 5.34
CA ILE A 45 -11.03 -9.24 4.52
C ILE A 45 -11.10 -10.62 5.16
N ALA A 46 -9.97 -11.21 5.54
CA ALA A 46 -9.91 -12.52 6.17
C ALA A 46 -10.69 -12.56 7.49
N HIS A 47 -10.57 -11.53 8.33
CA HIS A 47 -11.29 -11.40 9.58
C HIS A 47 -12.81 -11.38 9.38
N ASN A 48 -13.30 -10.64 8.37
CA ASN A 48 -14.73 -10.54 8.07
C ASN A 48 -15.26 -11.82 7.39
N ALA A 49 -14.49 -12.42 6.47
CA ALA A 49 -14.84 -13.69 5.83
C ALA A 49 -15.05 -14.82 6.86
N ASN A 50 -14.19 -14.90 7.89
CA ASN A 50 -14.33 -15.84 8.99
C ASN A 50 -15.62 -15.62 9.81
N ARG A 51 -16.23 -14.43 9.70
CA ARG A 51 -17.53 -14.10 10.32
C ARG A 51 -18.71 -14.17 9.35
N LYS A 52 -18.52 -14.82 8.20
CA LYS A 52 -19.53 -14.96 7.14
C LYS A 52 -19.95 -13.62 6.51
N ASN A 53 -19.11 -12.62 6.59
CA ASN A 53 -19.29 -11.32 5.95
C ASN A 53 -18.21 -11.16 4.85
N ALA A 54 -18.49 -11.71 3.67
CA ALA A 54 -17.55 -11.73 2.54
C ALA A 54 -17.76 -10.57 1.55
N ASP A 55 -18.93 -9.94 1.56
CA ASP A 55 -19.31 -8.88 0.62
C ASP A 55 -18.86 -7.53 1.18
N LEU A 56 -17.63 -7.13 0.86
CA LEU A 56 -17.00 -5.96 1.44
C LEU A 56 -16.60 -4.94 0.38
N LYS A 57 -16.85 -3.66 0.70
CA LYS A 57 -16.34 -2.50 -0.04
C LYS A 57 -15.84 -1.50 0.97
N PHE A 58 -14.54 -1.32 1.03
CA PHE A 58 -13.94 -0.39 1.99
C PHE A 58 -12.69 0.27 1.43
N PHE A 59 -12.25 1.30 2.09
CA PHE A 59 -11.05 2.05 1.77
C PHE A 59 -10.28 2.41 3.03
N GLU A 60 -9.00 2.69 2.87
CA GLU A 60 -8.13 3.20 3.91
C GLU A 60 -7.24 4.29 3.34
N PHE A 61 -7.14 5.43 4.04
CA PHE A 61 -6.07 6.39 3.86
C PHE A 61 -4.99 6.12 4.89
N GLY A 62 -3.74 6.12 4.47
CA GLY A 62 -2.67 5.91 5.43
C GLY A 62 -1.28 6.06 4.84
N ASN A 63 -0.33 6.27 5.74
CA ASN A 63 1.07 6.43 5.41
C ASN A 63 1.73 5.07 5.24
N CYS A 64 2.58 4.96 4.23
CA CYS A 64 3.51 3.87 3.97
C CYS A 64 4.94 4.38 4.16
N TYR A 65 5.83 3.53 4.63
CA TYR A 65 7.16 3.91 5.09
C TYR A 65 8.22 3.08 4.39
N TYR A 66 9.28 3.75 3.95
CA TYR A 66 10.37 3.10 3.24
C TYR A 66 11.71 3.53 3.82
N PHE A 67 12.63 2.59 3.86
CA PHE A 67 14.03 2.82 4.15
C PHE A 67 14.85 2.62 2.87
N ARG A 68 15.77 3.53 2.57
CA ARG A 68 16.67 3.48 1.41
C ARG A 68 18.11 3.53 1.89
N GLU A 69 18.79 2.41 1.79
CA GLU A 69 20.18 2.30 2.26
C GLU A 69 21.14 3.20 1.47
N GLU A 70 20.86 3.44 0.18
CA GLU A 70 21.63 4.32 -0.69
C GLU A 70 21.69 5.78 -0.20
N ASN A 71 20.70 6.22 0.56
CA ASN A 71 20.62 7.56 1.15
C ASN A 71 21.19 7.60 2.57
N LYS A 72 21.72 6.47 3.08
CA LYS A 72 22.33 6.40 4.40
C LYS A 72 23.68 7.06 4.40
N CYS A 73 23.89 8.06 5.27
CA CYS A 73 25.19 8.66 5.47
C CYS A 73 26.16 7.62 6.06
N PRO A 74 27.30 7.31 5.39
CA PRO A 74 28.21 6.25 5.82
C PRO A 74 28.89 6.52 7.17
N ASP A 75 28.96 7.78 7.59
CA ASP A 75 29.67 8.21 8.80
C ASP A 75 28.80 8.25 10.07
N ILE A 76 27.52 7.90 9.98
CA ILE A 76 26.62 7.96 11.13
C ILE A 76 26.25 6.55 11.58
N VAL A 77 26.89 6.10 12.66
CA VAL A 77 26.51 4.86 13.35
C VAL A 77 25.27 5.10 14.20
N PRO A 78 24.14 4.40 13.95
CA PRO A 78 22.97 4.53 14.79
C PRO A 78 23.31 4.23 16.26
N GLY A 79 23.07 5.19 17.14
CA GLY A 79 23.29 5.05 18.58
C GLY A 79 24.59 5.65 19.12
N VAL A 80 25.49 6.17 18.30
CA VAL A 80 26.78 6.74 18.74
C VAL A 80 26.82 8.27 18.64
N SER A 81 25.97 8.88 17.84
CA SER A 81 25.96 10.33 17.67
C SER A 81 25.12 11.01 18.76
N SER A 82 25.80 11.61 19.74
CA SER A 82 25.21 12.56 20.68
C SER A 82 25.09 13.97 20.09
N SER A 83 25.41 14.17 18.83
CA SER A 83 25.32 15.48 18.19
C SER A 83 23.85 15.80 17.86
N ARG A 84 23.34 16.83 18.55
CA ARG A 84 22.08 17.50 18.23
C ARG A 84 22.23 18.43 17.03
N ASP A 85 23.15 18.11 16.13
CA ASP A 85 23.42 18.93 14.96
C ASP A 85 22.28 18.72 13.95
N PRO A 86 21.55 19.78 13.55
CA PRO A 86 20.41 19.68 12.66
C PRO A 86 20.76 19.06 11.30
N GLU A 87 21.98 19.29 10.79
CA GLU A 87 22.45 18.73 9.52
C GLU A 87 22.62 17.22 9.61
N VAL A 88 23.16 16.72 10.71
CA VAL A 88 23.32 15.28 10.96
C VAL A 88 21.97 14.59 11.09
N ILE A 89 21.01 15.20 11.78
CA ILE A 89 19.65 14.67 11.90
C ILE A 89 18.98 14.61 10.55
N GLN A 90 19.12 15.63 9.71
CA GLN A 90 18.54 15.68 8.39
C GLN A 90 19.08 14.54 7.51
N HIS A 91 20.39 14.33 7.47
CA HIS A 91 21.02 13.24 6.71
C HIS A 91 20.56 11.84 7.15
N VAL A 92 20.32 11.62 8.44
CA VAL A 92 19.75 10.35 8.94
C VAL A 92 18.32 10.18 8.45
N LEU A 93 17.53 11.26 8.44
CA LEU A 93 16.14 11.22 8.01
C LEU A 93 15.99 11.05 6.49
N ASP A 94 16.94 11.48 5.69
CA ASP A 94 16.94 11.34 4.22
C ASP A 94 16.90 9.86 3.76
N ALA A 95 17.33 8.94 4.61
CA ALA A 95 17.22 7.50 4.35
C ALA A 95 15.79 6.97 4.54
N TYR A 96 14.89 7.73 5.15
CA TYR A 96 13.52 7.33 5.41
C TYR A 96 12.56 8.18 4.59
N SER A 97 11.57 7.56 3.99
CA SER A 97 10.48 8.27 3.33
C SER A 97 9.12 7.81 3.84
N GLU A 98 8.17 8.74 3.83
CA GLU A 98 6.79 8.53 4.22
C GLU A 98 5.88 9.04 3.11
N ASP A 99 5.07 8.16 2.55
CA ASP A 99 4.16 8.48 1.46
C ASP A 99 2.72 8.19 1.88
N TYR A 100 1.80 9.09 1.54
CA TYR A 100 0.38 8.95 1.86
C TYR A 100 -0.35 8.22 0.74
N HIS A 101 -0.96 7.09 1.06
CA HIS A 101 -1.62 6.20 0.13
C HIS A 101 -3.12 6.08 0.38
N LEU A 102 -3.87 5.77 -0.67
CA LEU A 102 -5.25 5.33 -0.63
C LEU A 102 -5.32 3.87 -1.08
N GLY A 103 -5.80 2.99 -0.20
CA GLY A 103 -6.15 1.61 -0.52
C GLY A 103 -7.66 1.46 -0.73
N LEU A 104 -8.04 0.65 -1.70
CA LEU A 104 -9.43 0.30 -2.01
C LEU A 104 -9.55 -1.21 -2.15
N TRP A 105 -10.54 -1.80 -1.49
CA TRP A 105 -10.81 -3.24 -1.56
C TRP A 105 -12.27 -3.48 -1.86
N VAL A 106 -12.50 -4.41 -2.78
CA VAL A 106 -13.83 -4.86 -3.18
C VAL A 106 -13.80 -6.38 -3.21
N THR A 107 -14.70 -7.03 -2.46
CA THR A 107 -14.78 -8.49 -2.37
C THR A 107 -16.22 -8.96 -2.40
N GLY A 108 -16.42 -10.25 -2.72
CA GLY A 108 -17.72 -10.91 -2.69
C GLY A 108 -18.68 -10.41 -3.77
N LYS A 109 -19.93 -10.24 -3.40
CA LYS A 109 -20.98 -9.85 -4.33
C LYS A 109 -21.05 -8.34 -4.52
N ARG A 110 -21.19 -7.93 -5.77
CA ARG A 110 -21.56 -6.56 -6.13
C ARG A 110 -22.98 -6.25 -5.77
N VAL A 111 -23.90 -7.17 -6.12
CA VAL A 111 -25.32 -7.09 -5.87
C VAL A 111 -25.80 -8.44 -5.37
N SER A 112 -26.46 -8.46 -4.23
CA SER A 112 -27.13 -9.66 -3.72
C SER A 112 -28.36 -9.97 -4.53
N GLY A 113 -28.57 -11.24 -4.84
CA GLY A 113 -29.74 -11.70 -5.60
C GLY A 113 -31.06 -11.34 -4.93
N SER A 114 -32.03 -11.03 -5.75
CA SER A 114 -33.41 -10.77 -5.34
C SER A 114 -34.38 -11.44 -6.31
N TRP A 115 -35.64 -11.32 -6.07
CA TRP A 115 -36.69 -11.80 -7.00
C TRP A 115 -36.58 -11.15 -8.39
N ALA A 116 -35.97 -9.96 -8.49
CA ALA A 116 -35.92 -9.18 -9.73
C ALA A 116 -34.61 -9.37 -10.51
N HIS A 117 -33.52 -9.84 -9.88
CA HIS A 117 -32.21 -10.03 -10.52
C HIS A 117 -31.39 -11.09 -9.80
N PRO A 118 -30.50 -11.82 -10.53
CA PRO A 118 -29.57 -12.78 -9.95
C PRO A 118 -28.48 -12.10 -9.13
N ASP A 119 -27.72 -12.91 -8.39
CA ASP A 119 -26.47 -12.47 -7.77
C ASP A 119 -25.47 -12.01 -8.83
N GLU A 120 -24.76 -10.93 -8.55
CA GLU A 120 -23.63 -10.45 -9.35
C GLU A 120 -22.37 -10.38 -8.48
N ASP A 121 -21.30 -11.03 -8.91
CA ASP A 121 -20.01 -10.94 -8.25
C ASP A 121 -19.32 -9.60 -8.54
N SER A 122 -18.54 -9.14 -7.56
CA SER A 122 -17.66 -7.99 -7.73
C SER A 122 -16.60 -8.28 -8.80
N SER A 123 -16.25 -7.26 -9.57
CA SER A 123 -15.33 -7.43 -10.69
C SER A 123 -14.21 -6.38 -10.68
N PHE A 124 -13.15 -6.69 -11.42
CA PHE A 124 -12.09 -5.73 -11.71
C PHE A 124 -12.61 -4.41 -12.28
N TYR A 125 -13.64 -4.46 -13.12
CA TYR A 125 -14.22 -3.26 -13.74
C TYR A 125 -14.94 -2.37 -12.73
N GLU A 126 -15.53 -2.95 -11.69
CA GLU A 126 -16.14 -2.19 -10.60
C GLU A 126 -15.08 -1.39 -9.83
N LEU A 127 -13.97 -2.05 -9.42
CA LEU A 127 -12.86 -1.37 -8.75
C LEU A 127 -12.25 -0.28 -9.64
N LYS A 128 -12.05 -0.59 -10.94
CA LYS A 128 -11.57 0.39 -11.91
C LYS A 128 -12.49 1.61 -11.99
N ALA A 129 -13.81 1.41 -12.00
CA ALA A 129 -14.76 2.51 -12.06
C ALA A 129 -14.68 3.40 -10.82
N TYR A 130 -14.49 2.84 -9.62
CA TYR A 130 -14.28 3.63 -8.41
C TYR A 130 -13.02 4.48 -8.49
N VAL A 131 -11.89 3.88 -8.90
CA VAL A 131 -10.63 4.61 -9.07
C VAL A 131 -10.79 5.75 -10.08
N LEU A 132 -11.38 5.49 -11.23
CA LEU A 132 -11.58 6.51 -12.27
C LEU A 132 -12.51 7.64 -11.80
N ASN A 133 -13.55 7.33 -11.03
CA ASN A 133 -14.43 8.34 -10.44
C ASN A 133 -13.68 9.23 -9.44
N ILE A 134 -12.81 8.66 -8.62
CA ILE A 134 -11.97 9.41 -7.68
C ILE A 134 -11.04 10.35 -8.46
N LEU A 135 -10.31 9.85 -9.45
CA LEU A 135 -9.38 10.65 -10.27
C LEU A 135 -10.11 11.80 -10.99
N THR A 136 -11.30 11.53 -11.51
CA THR A 136 -12.14 12.56 -12.16
C THR A 136 -12.55 13.65 -11.16
N ARG A 137 -12.96 13.27 -9.94
CA ARG A 137 -13.32 14.22 -8.89
C ARG A 137 -12.13 15.05 -8.40
N LEU A 138 -10.93 14.51 -8.49
CA LEU A 138 -9.67 15.22 -8.24
C LEU A 138 -9.25 16.14 -9.42
N GLY A 139 -10.07 16.22 -10.47
CA GLY A 139 -9.84 17.09 -11.62
C GLY A 139 -8.90 16.49 -12.69
N MET A 140 -8.60 15.20 -12.63
CA MET A 140 -7.77 14.53 -13.63
C MET A 140 -8.58 14.25 -14.90
N ASN A 141 -8.02 14.65 -16.06
CA ASN A 141 -8.65 14.36 -17.35
C ASN A 141 -8.23 12.96 -17.84
N PHE A 142 -9.20 12.13 -18.19
CA PHE A 142 -8.96 10.79 -18.75
C PHE A 142 -8.02 10.78 -19.97
N GLY A 143 -8.09 11.80 -20.83
CA GLY A 143 -7.20 11.93 -21.97
C GLY A 143 -5.72 12.16 -21.61
N ALA A 144 -5.42 12.44 -20.35
CA ALA A 144 -4.08 12.59 -19.82
C ALA A 144 -3.55 11.34 -19.10
N LEU A 145 -4.39 10.31 -18.94
CA LEU A 145 -4.05 9.06 -18.28
C LEU A 145 -3.61 8.00 -19.29
N VAL A 146 -2.55 7.29 -18.94
CA VAL A 146 -2.05 6.14 -19.69
C VAL A 146 -2.29 4.89 -18.85
N PHE A 147 -2.85 3.85 -19.45
CA PHE A 147 -3.12 2.56 -18.81
C PHE A 147 -2.12 1.55 -19.34
N ALA A 148 -1.29 1.01 -18.48
CA ALA A 148 -0.32 -0.03 -18.81
C ALA A 148 -0.60 -1.31 -18.01
N PRO A 149 -0.31 -2.50 -18.55
CA PRO A 149 -0.34 -3.72 -17.75
C PRO A 149 0.65 -3.63 -16.60
N SER A 150 0.20 -3.90 -15.39
CA SER A 150 1.09 -4.00 -14.23
C SER A 150 1.85 -5.33 -14.27
N ARG A 151 3.16 -5.25 -14.08
CA ARG A 151 4.03 -6.42 -13.86
C ARG A 151 4.39 -6.43 -12.38
N ASN A 152 3.64 -7.15 -11.61
CA ASN A 152 3.79 -7.21 -10.17
C ASN A 152 3.78 -8.68 -9.73
N ASP A 153 4.63 -9.04 -8.79
CA ASP A 153 4.76 -10.40 -8.23
C ASP A 153 3.60 -10.77 -7.28
N ILE A 154 2.74 -9.82 -6.93
CA ILE A 154 1.65 -10.01 -5.96
C ILE A 154 0.31 -10.27 -6.66
N TYR A 155 0.02 -9.56 -7.75
CA TYR A 155 -1.27 -9.59 -8.41
C TYR A 155 -1.24 -10.50 -9.65
N SER A 156 -2.22 -11.39 -9.77
CA SER A 156 -2.36 -12.22 -10.97
C SER A 156 -2.66 -11.40 -12.23
N LYS A 157 -3.37 -10.29 -12.08
CA LYS A 157 -3.68 -9.32 -13.14
C LYS A 157 -3.75 -7.93 -12.54
N GLY A 158 -3.19 -6.94 -13.22
CA GLY A 158 -3.22 -5.55 -12.78
C GLY A 158 -3.05 -4.57 -13.94
N ILE A 159 -3.45 -3.35 -13.70
CA ILE A 159 -3.13 -2.21 -14.55
C ILE A 159 -2.49 -1.11 -13.71
N GLU A 160 -1.54 -0.44 -14.29
CA GLU A 160 -0.97 0.79 -13.76
C GLU A 160 -1.61 1.98 -14.47
N ILE A 161 -1.95 2.99 -13.70
CA ILE A 161 -2.44 4.26 -14.22
C ILE A 161 -1.33 5.28 -14.06
N GLN A 162 -0.88 5.82 -15.18
CA GLN A 162 0.22 6.77 -15.23
C GLN A 162 -0.26 8.10 -15.81
N ASN A 163 0.36 9.19 -15.39
CA ASN A 163 0.18 10.46 -16.08
C ASN A 163 1.03 10.49 -17.36
N ARG A 164 0.84 11.48 -18.25
CA ARG A 164 1.64 11.64 -19.47
C ARG A 164 3.14 11.81 -19.22
N GLY A 165 3.55 12.17 -18.03
CA GLY A 165 4.96 12.26 -17.62
C GLY A 165 5.55 10.92 -17.14
N GLY A 166 4.79 9.81 -17.24
CA GLY A 166 5.25 8.47 -16.85
C GLY A 166 5.23 8.21 -15.34
N LYS A 167 4.74 9.15 -14.52
CA LYS A 167 4.60 8.93 -13.08
C LYS A 167 3.35 8.08 -12.84
N VAL A 168 3.51 6.96 -12.13
CA VAL A 168 2.41 6.12 -11.64
C VAL A 168 1.64 6.90 -10.58
N LEU A 169 0.31 6.82 -10.63
CA LEU A 169 -0.61 7.51 -9.72
C LEU A 169 -0.94 6.63 -8.53
#